data_37463b6b601e856e78a56504673c31b0
#
_entry.id   37463b6b601e856e78a56504673c31b0
#
_cell.length_a   1.000
_cell.length_b   1.000
_cell.length_c   1.000
_cell.angle_alpha   90.00
_cell.angle_beta   90.00
_cell.angle_gamma   90.00
#
_symmetry.space_group_name_H-M   'P 1'
#
loop_
_entity.id
_entity.type
_entity.pdbx_description
1 polymer ?
#
loop_
_entity_poly.entity_id
_entity_poly.type
_entity_poly.pdbx_seq_one_letter_code
_entity_poly.pdbx_strand_id
1 'polypeptide(L)'
;RLNYTPISWSIILHSLAVTNLITMHRIFETDEECITADNLLKLYLLDISIFSKEQLRSRKDPNNVNPDWLEEYMYHVYEPTEKDIHILRGELSRRRKIFNEIYRPIRSKLIAHKVKDFVDISQKLHAKVSLDEIEEILEFLNALKDALFDLYMNGREPDLTQYRINKKFYENDYDNLMQKIIGEISI
;
A
#
# COMPACT_ATOMS: atom_id res chain seq x y z
N ARG A 1 -17.44 -21.44 12.54
CA ARG A 1 -17.06 -22.14 11.28
C ARG A 1 -15.54 -22.38 11.19
N LEU A 2 -14.69 -21.49 11.65
CA LEU A 2 -13.24 -21.70 11.75
C LEU A 2 -12.87 -22.87 12.69
N ASN A 3 -13.78 -23.32 13.49
CA ASN A 3 -13.55 -24.40 14.47
C ASN A 3 -13.46 -25.81 13.87
N TYR A 4 -13.84 -26.02 12.60
CA TYR A 4 -13.72 -27.33 11.94
C TYR A 4 -12.29 -27.69 11.52
N THR A 5 -11.47 -26.67 11.19
CA THR A 5 -10.07 -26.86 10.81
C THR A 5 -9.17 -25.79 11.46
N PRO A 6 -9.12 -25.75 12.80
CA PRO A 6 -8.47 -24.66 13.53
C PRO A 6 -6.97 -24.54 13.23
N ILE A 7 -6.30 -25.68 13.02
CA ILE A 7 -4.88 -25.72 12.72
C ILE A 7 -4.61 -25.10 11.35
N SER A 8 -5.37 -25.48 10.32
CA SER A 8 -5.21 -24.95 8.95
C SER A 8 -5.44 -23.45 8.91
N TRP A 9 -6.51 -22.97 9.57
CA TRP A 9 -6.79 -21.55 9.66
C TRP A 9 -5.72 -20.78 10.43
N SER A 10 -5.20 -21.35 11.52
CA SER A 10 -4.11 -20.75 12.26
C SER A 10 -2.86 -20.58 11.40
N ILE A 11 -2.51 -21.57 10.60
CA ILE A 11 -1.37 -21.49 9.66
C ILE A 11 -1.62 -20.42 8.59
N ILE A 12 -2.81 -20.39 7.98
CA ILE A 12 -3.16 -19.40 6.96
C ILE A 12 -3.06 -17.98 7.53
N LEU A 13 -3.72 -17.72 8.65
CA LEU A 13 -3.75 -16.39 9.27
C LEU A 13 -2.35 -15.95 9.71
N HIS A 14 -1.57 -16.86 10.28
CA HIS A 14 -0.18 -16.59 10.65
C HIS A 14 0.66 -16.23 9.42
N SER A 15 0.55 -17.02 8.35
CA SER A 15 1.28 -16.77 7.11
C SER A 15 0.92 -15.40 6.48
N LEU A 16 -0.36 -15.05 6.47
CA LEU A 16 -0.84 -13.75 6.00
C LEU A 16 -0.29 -12.60 6.85
N ALA A 17 -0.32 -12.73 8.18
CA ALA A 17 0.21 -11.73 9.09
C ALA A 17 1.72 -11.51 8.89
N VAL A 18 2.50 -12.60 8.77
CA VAL A 18 3.94 -12.55 8.51
C VAL A 18 4.22 -11.87 7.15
N THR A 19 3.49 -12.27 6.11
CA THR A 19 3.64 -11.70 4.78
C THR A 19 3.35 -10.19 4.78
N ASN A 20 2.27 -9.76 5.43
CA ASN A 20 1.92 -8.35 5.55
C ASN A 20 3.02 -7.54 6.26
N LEU A 21 3.53 -8.05 7.38
CA LEU A 21 4.60 -7.37 8.12
C LEU A 21 5.91 -7.25 7.32
N ILE A 22 6.27 -8.30 6.57
CA ILE A 22 7.46 -8.28 5.69
C ILE A 22 7.24 -7.29 4.54
N THR A 23 6.08 -7.27 3.92
CA THR A 23 5.75 -6.37 2.81
C THR A 23 5.76 -4.92 3.26
N MET A 24 5.08 -4.61 4.37
CA MET A 24 5.09 -3.26 4.95
C MET A 24 6.51 -2.82 5.31
N HIS A 25 7.35 -3.73 5.86
CA HIS A 25 8.73 -3.41 6.17
C HIS A 25 9.51 -2.98 4.92
N ARG A 26 9.36 -3.71 3.82
CA ARG A 26 10.02 -3.37 2.54
C ARG A 26 9.56 -2.01 2.00
N ILE A 27 8.28 -1.70 2.11
CA ILE A 27 7.72 -0.43 1.64
C ILE A 27 8.23 0.75 2.48
N PHE A 28 8.32 0.56 3.82
CA PHE A 28 8.73 1.59 4.77
C PHE A 28 10.24 1.65 5.03
N GLU A 29 11.03 0.77 4.41
CA GLU A 29 12.49 0.83 4.52
C GLU A 29 13.01 2.16 3.99
N THR A 30 14.14 2.61 4.54
CA THR A 30 14.74 3.90 4.18
C THR A 30 16.13 3.75 3.58
N ASP A 31 16.56 2.53 3.33
CA ASP A 31 17.83 2.26 2.65
C ASP A 31 17.78 2.82 1.22
N GLU A 32 18.80 3.60 0.88
CA GLU A 32 18.88 4.26 -0.43
C GLU A 32 19.08 3.28 -1.59
N GLU A 33 19.61 2.09 -1.31
CA GLU A 33 19.79 1.03 -2.32
C GLU A 33 18.50 0.27 -2.61
N CYS A 34 17.44 0.47 -1.81
CA CYS A 34 16.17 -0.24 -1.94
C CYS A 34 15.12 0.57 -2.71
N ILE A 35 14.28 -0.13 -3.48
CA ILE A 35 13.06 0.46 -4.07
C ILE A 35 12.00 0.54 -2.98
N THR A 36 11.83 1.72 -2.41
CA THR A 36 10.88 2.00 -1.32
C THR A 36 9.94 3.14 -1.70
N ALA A 37 8.84 3.29 -0.96
CA ALA A 37 7.90 4.39 -1.21
C ALA A 37 8.55 5.78 -0.98
N ASP A 38 9.43 5.92 0.02
CA ASP A 38 10.12 7.20 0.26
C ASP A 38 11.12 7.53 -0.84
N ASN A 39 11.89 6.52 -1.31
CA ASN A 39 12.86 6.72 -2.38
C ASN A 39 12.16 7.04 -3.71
N LEU A 40 11.01 6.43 -3.99
CA LEU A 40 10.20 6.78 -5.15
C LEU A 40 9.76 8.26 -5.10
N LEU A 41 9.24 8.72 -3.97
CA LEU A 41 8.83 10.12 -3.81
C LEU A 41 10.04 11.09 -3.84
N LYS A 42 11.21 10.67 -3.38
CA LYS A 42 12.46 11.44 -3.55
C LYS A 42 12.84 11.57 -5.03
N LEU A 43 12.76 10.49 -5.81
CA LEU A 43 13.01 10.52 -7.26
C LEU A 43 12.06 11.50 -7.96
N TYR A 44 10.79 11.56 -7.58
CA TYR A 44 9.84 12.52 -8.13
C TYR A 44 10.19 13.98 -7.78
N LEU A 45 10.80 14.22 -6.61
CA LEU A 45 11.31 15.57 -6.28
C LEU A 45 12.58 15.93 -7.05
N LEU A 46 13.42 14.94 -7.41
CA LEU A 46 14.61 15.19 -8.22
C LEU A 46 14.28 15.57 -9.66
N ASP A 47 13.20 15.01 -10.19
CA ASP A 47 12.73 15.33 -11.54
C ASP A 47 11.19 15.34 -11.59
N ILE A 48 10.60 16.43 -11.11
CA ILE A 48 9.15 16.62 -11.15
C ILE A 48 8.63 16.81 -12.57
N SER A 49 9.50 17.13 -13.52
CA SER A 49 9.12 17.36 -14.93
C SER A 49 8.52 16.13 -15.59
N ILE A 50 8.76 14.92 -15.04
CA ILE A 50 8.12 13.69 -15.54
C ILE A 50 6.59 13.74 -15.52
N PHE A 51 6.01 14.60 -14.67
CA PHE A 51 4.56 14.84 -14.57
C PHE A 51 4.08 16.04 -15.39
N SER A 52 4.96 16.70 -16.15
CA SER A 52 4.57 17.82 -16.99
C SER A 52 3.58 17.40 -18.08
N LYS A 53 2.79 18.37 -18.56
CA LYS A 53 1.88 18.17 -19.69
C LYS A 53 2.60 17.66 -20.94
N GLU A 54 3.80 18.13 -21.18
CA GLU A 54 4.62 17.69 -22.32
C GLU A 54 4.97 16.21 -22.24
N GLN A 55 5.45 15.76 -21.06
CA GLN A 55 5.79 14.37 -20.84
C GLN A 55 4.55 13.47 -20.89
N LEU A 56 3.44 13.93 -20.34
CA LEU A 56 2.18 13.18 -20.43
C LEU A 56 1.68 13.11 -21.86
N ARG A 57 1.74 14.20 -22.62
CA ARG A 57 1.40 14.21 -24.06
C ARG A 57 2.21 13.17 -24.81
N SER A 58 3.52 13.12 -24.60
CA SER A 58 4.40 12.12 -25.22
C SER A 58 4.01 10.69 -24.88
N ARG A 59 3.56 10.43 -23.62
CA ARG A 59 3.07 9.11 -23.22
C ARG A 59 1.72 8.77 -23.85
N LYS A 60 0.83 9.76 -24.03
CA LYS A 60 -0.51 9.54 -24.60
C LYS A 60 -0.51 9.46 -26.12
N ASP A 61 0.43 10.13 -26.77
CA ASP A 61 0.59 10.15 -28.22
C ASP A 61 2.06 9.90 -28.63
N PRO A 62 2.58 8.69 -28.43
CA PRO A 62 3.98 8.36 -28.70
C PRO A 62 4.34 8.46 -30.19
N ASN A 63 3.37 8.41 -31.07
CA ASN A 63 3.56 8.49 -32.53
C ASN A 63 3.29 9.90 -33.08
N ASN A 64 2.97 10.86 -32.22
CA ASN A 64 2.68 12.24 -32.57
C ASN A 64 1.58 12.39 -33.66
N VAL A 65 0.54 11.59 -33.54
CA VAL A 65 -0.62 11.55 -34.43
C VAL A 65 -1.58 12.72 -34.17
N ASN A 66 -1.53 13.26 -32.96
CA ASN A 66 -2.36 14.34 -32.46
C ASN A 66 -3.87 14.08 -32.63
N PRO A 67 -4.43 13.05 -31.98
CA PRO A 67 -5.84 12.71 -32.06
C PRO A 67 -6.75 13.82 -31.50
N ASP A 68 -7.95 13.97 -32.02
CA ASP A 68 -8.88 15.08 -31.72
C ASP A 68 -9.20 15.25 -30.23
N TRP A 69 -9.20 14.14 -29.46
CA TRP A 69 -9.48 14.16 -28.02
C TRP A 69 -8.32 14.69 -27.17
N LEU A 70 -7.10 14.75 -27.73
CA LEU A 70 -5.88 14.98 -26.94
C LEU A 70 -5.82 16.41 -26.36
N GLU A 71 -6.19 17.42 -27.12
CA GLU A 71 -6.13 18.82 -26.67
C GLU A 71 -7.11 19.09 -25.52
N GLU A 72 -8.34 18.58 -25.62
CA GLU A 72 -9.33 18.68 -24.56
C GLU A 72 -8.86 17.94 -23.31
N TYR A 73 -8.31 16.73 -23.47
CA TYR A 73 -7.73 15.96 -22.38
C TYR A 73 -6.61 16.73 -21.68
N MET A 74 -5.65 17.27 -22.43
CA MET A 74 -4.50 18.00 -21.91
C MET A 74 -4.88 19.30 -21.18
N TYR A 75 -6.00 19.90 -21.54
CA TYR A 75 -6.51 21.09 -20.86
C TYR A 75 -6.81 20.81 -19.37
N HIS A 76 -7.32 19.63 -19.06
CA HIS A 76 -7.73 19.22 -17.71
C HIS A 76 -6.62 18.53 -16.91
N VAL A 77 -5.43 18.34 -17.49
CA VAL A 77 -4.31 17.69 -16.82
C VAL A 77 -3.79 18.53 -15.65
N TYR A 78 -3.64 17.90 -14.51
CA TYR A 78 -2.98 18.44 -13.33
C TYR A 78 -1.46 18.30 -13.45
N GLU A 79 -0.73 19.36 -13.17
CA GLU A 79 0.72 19.36 -13.05
C GLU A 79 1.09 19.57 -11.58
N PRO A 80 1.69 18.56 -10.92
CA PRO A 80 2.01 18.65 -9.51
C PRO A 80 3.17 19.61 -9.26
N THR A 81 3.19 20.15 -8.06
CA THR A 81 4.30 20.93 -7.53
C THR A 81 5.12 20.08 -6.55
N GLU A 82 6.34 20.51 -6.22
CA GLU A 82 7.13 19.88 -5.16
C GLU A 82 6.36 19.81 -3.85
N LYS A 83 5.50 20.81 -3.57
CA LYS A 83 4.67 20.84 -2.37
C LYS A 83 3.74 19.64 -2.29
N ASP A 84 3.15 19.22 -3.39
CA ASP A 84 2.24 18.06 -3.43
C ASP A 84 2.99 16.78 -3.08
N ILE A 85 4.19 16.60 -3.63
CA ILE A 85 5.06 15.46 -3.30
C ILE A 85 5.51 15.51 -1.85
N HIS A 86 5.83 16.70 -1.31
CA HIS A 86 6.17 16.85 0.10
C HIS A 86 5.00 16.51 1.03
N ILE A 87 3.76 16.83 0.66
CA ILE A 87 2.56 16.43 1.40
C ILE A 87 2.46 14.91 1.45
N LEU A 88 2.57 14.23 0.31
CA LEU A 88 2.53 12.76 0.24
C LEU A 88 3.64 12.12 1.08
N ARG A 89 4.86 12.67 1.06
CA ARG A 89 5.96 12.21 1.90
C ARG A 89 5.71 12.42 3.39
N GLY A 90 5.07 13.53 3.76
CA GLY A 90 4.65 13.80 5.14
C GLY A 90 3.66 12.73 5.64
N GLU A 91 2.67 12.40 4.83
CA GLU A 91 1.69 11.36 5.11
C GLU A 91 2.34 9.97 5.22
N LEU A 92 3.25 9.63 4.31
CA LEU A 92 4.03 8.40 4.35
C LEU A 92 4.88 8.30 5.62
N SER A 93 5.56 9.39 5.99
CA SER A 93 6.42 9.45 7.18
C SER A 93 5.63 9.25 8.47
N ARG A 94 4.39 9.74 8.56
CA ARG A 94 3.50 9.54 9.71
C ARG A 94 3.18 8.04 9.89
N ARG A 95 2.80 7.32 8.83
CA ARG A 95 2.51 5.88 8.88
C ARG A 95 3.77 5.05 9.13
N ARG A 96 4.90 5.44 8.53
CA ARG A 96 6.20 4.80 8.80
C ARG A 96 6.60 4.92 10.26
N LYS A 97 6.32 6.04 10.92
CA LYS A 97 6.59 6.20 12.36
C LYS A 97 5.81 5.17 13.18
N ILE A 98 4.50 5.04 12.94
CA ILE A 98 3.65 4.03 13.58
C ILE A 98 4.21 2.62 13.34
N PHE A 99 4.51 2.30 12.08
CA PHE A 99 5.09 1.01 11.73
C PHE A 99 6.39 0.72 12.46
N ASN A 100 7.31 1.68 12.52
CA ASN A 100 8.60 1.51 13.18
C ASN A 100 8.49 1.34 14.70
N GLU A 101 7.54 2.01 15.34
CA GLU A 101 7.35 1.97 16.79
C GLU A 101 6.64 0.67 17.26
N ILE A 102 5.72 0.15 16.47
CA ILE A 102 4.84 -0.97 16.86
C ILE A 102 5.19 -2.25 16.09
N TYR A 103 5.18 -2.22 14.78
CA TYR A 103 5.21 -3.43 13.94
C TYR A 103 6.62 -3.91 13.58
N ARG A 104 7.58 -3.01 13.39
CA ARG A 104 8.98 -3.37 13.14
C ARG A 104 9.61 -4.19 14.27
N PRO A 105 9.39 -3.87 15.57
CA PRO A 105 9.85 -4.71 16.67
C PRO A 105 9.25 -6.12 16.66
N ILE A 106 7.98 -6.27 16.29
CA ILE A 106 7.30 -7.56 16.14
C ILE A 106 7.99 -8.39 15.07
N ARG A 107 8.15 -7.82 13.88
CA ARG A 107 8.85 -8.47 12.76
C ARG A 107 10.27 -8.90 13.16
N SER A 108 11.03 -8.02 13.79
CA SER A 108 12.44 -8.27 14.12
C SER A 108 12.60 -9.28 15.23
N LYS A 109 11.83 -9.16 16.33
CA LYS A 109 12.02 -9.96 17.54
C LYS A 109 11.25 -11.27 17.54
N LEU A 110 10.07 -11.32 16.92
CA LEU A 110 9.21 -12.49 16.95
C LEU A 110 9.28 -13.33 15.68
N ILE A 111 9.49 -12.70 14.52
CA ILE A 111 9.49 -13.40 13.24
C ILE A 111 10.92 -13.75 12.79
N ALA A 112 11.85 -12.79 12.81
CA ALA A 112 13.20 -12.99 12.31
C ALA A 112 14.15 -13.63 13.32
N HIS A 113 13.97 -13.37 14.61
CA HIS A 113 14.88 -13.82 15.66
C HIS A 113 14.10 -14.38 16.85
N LYS A 114 14.50 -15.57 17.35
CA LYS A 114 14.02 -16.06 18.64
C LYS A 114 14.84 -15.38 19.76
N VAL A 115 14.16 -14.59 20.60
CA VAL A 115 14.78 -13.96 21.78
C VAL A 115 14.60 -14.83 23.02
N LYS A 116 15.51 -14.72 24.02
CA LYS A 116 15.48 -15.57 25.22
C LYS A 116 14.16 -15.45 25.99
N ASP A 117 13.60 -14.24 26.11
CA ASP A 117 12.36 -13.97 26.84
C ASP A 117 11.16 -13.84 25.89
N PHE A 118 11.05 -14.79 24.96
CA PHE A 118 10.07 -14.74 23.85
C PHE A 118 8.63 -14.55 24.33
N VAL A 119 8.19 -15.24 25.40
CA VAL A 119 6.80 -15.19 25.87
C VAL A 119 6.44 -13.79 26.37
N ASP A 120 7.26 -13.21 27.24
CA ASP A 120 7.02 -11.88 27.81
C ASP A 120 7.08 -10.78 26.76
N ILE A 121 8.02 -10.87 25.83
CA ILE A 121 8.18 -9.91 24.73
C ILE A 121 7.01 -10.06 23.77
N SER A 122 6.61 -11.27 23.43
CA SER A 122 5.48 -11.56 22.57
C SER A 122 4.18 -10.95 23.11
N GLN A 123 3.86 -11.20 24.38
CA GLN A 123 2.64 -10.64 24.99
C GLN A 123 2.64 -9.12 24.98
N LYS A 124 3.75 -8.48 25.34
CA LYS A 124 3.87 -7.00 25.34
C LYS A 124 3.78 -6.38 23.96
N LEU A 125 4.28 -7.05 22.93
CA LEU A 125 4.22 -6.56 21.56
C LEU A 125 2.83 -6.78 20.94
N HIS A 126 2.23 -7.96 21.15
CA HIS A 126 0.89 -8.24 20.65
C HIS A 126 -0.19 -7.36 21.30
N ALA A 127 -0.02 -6.95 22.56
CA ALA A 127 -0.93 -6.01 23.23
C ALA A 127 -0.96 -4.62 22.57
N LYS A 128 0.02 -4.28 21.72
CA LYS A 128 0.09 -3.00 21.00
C LYS A 128 -0.46 -3.07 19.57
N VAL A 129 -0.75 -4.27 19.08
CA VAL A 129 -1.25 -4.45 17.71
C VAL A 129 -2.72 -4.05 17.62
N SER A 130 -3.03 -3.18 16.68
CA SER A 130 -4.39 -2.86 16.29
C SER A 130 -4.62 -3.31 14.84
N LEU A 131 -5.67 -4.09 14.60
CA LEU A 131 -6.07 -4.47 13.25
C LEU A 131 -6.54 -3.27 12.46
N ASP A 132 -7.27 -2.36 13.09
CA ASP A 132 -7.75 -1.12 12.47
C ASP A 132 -6.58 -0.24 12.00
N GLU A 133 -5.51 -0.15 12.81
CA GLU A 133 -4.30 0.60 12.46
C GLU A 133 -3.54 -0.03 11.28
N ILE A 134 -3.45 -1.37 11.23
CA ILE A 134 -2.88 -2.09 10.08
C ILE A 134 -3.72 -1.82 8.83
N GLU A 135 -5.04 -1.89 8.95
CA GLU A 135 -5.96 -1.61 7.86
C GLU A 135 -5.79 -0.19 7.34
N GLU A 136 -5.75 0.82 8.21
CA GLU A 136 -5.49 2.22 7.83
C GLU A 136 -4.15 2.40 7.10
N ILE A 137 -3.10 1.70 7.53
CA ILE A 137 -1.80 1.73 6.85
C ILE A 137 -1.91 1.12 5.45
N LEU A 138 -2.57 -0.02 5.31
CA LEU A 138 -2.74 -0.70 4.02
C LEU A 138 -3.62 0.11 3.06
N GLU A 139 -4.72 0.69 3.56
CA GLU A 139 -5.57 1.59 2.79
C GLU A 139 -4.79 2.80 2.27
N PHE A 140 -3.99 3.42 3.14
CA PHE A 140 -3.13 4.53 2.75
C PHE A 140 -2.12 4.13 1.67
N LEU A 141 -1.42 3.00 1.83
CA LEU A 141 -0.43 2.55 0.86
C LEU A 141 -1.05 2.24 -0.50
N ASN A 142 -2.26 1.67 -0.51
CA ASN A 142 -3.00 1.44 -1.74
C ASN A 142 -3.44 2.77 -2.39
N ALA A 143 -3.99 3.69 -1.61
CA ALA A 143 -4.39 5.01 -2.11
C ALA A 143 -3.18 5.78 -2.67
N LEU A 144 -2.03 5.73 -1.99
CA LEU A 144 -0.79 6.35 -2.47
C LEU A 144 -0.34 5.76 -3.80
N LYS A 145 -0.35 4.44 -3.93
CA LYS A 145 -0.01 3.74 -5.19
C LYS A 145 -0.92 4.18 -6.32
N ASP A 146 -2.24 4.18 -6.11
CA ASP A 146 -3.22 4.51 -7.15
C ASP A 146 -3.17 6.01 -7.52
N ALA A 147 -3.00 6.89 -6.52
CA ALA A 147 -2.84 8.33 -6.76
C ALA A 147 -1.58 8.63 -7.59
N LEU A 148 -0.44 8.01 -7.27
CA LEU A 148 0.79 8.20 -8.02
C LEU A 148 0.71 7.60 -9.43
N PHE A 149 0.05 6.46 -9.57
CA PHE A 149 -0.20 5.85 -10.88
C PHE A 149 -1.09 6.75 -11.76
N ASP A 150 -2.18 7.27 -11.22
CA ASP A 150 -3.09 8.14 -11.95
C ASP A 150 -2.46 9.52 -12.26
N LEU A 151 -1.65 10.06 -11.36
CA LEU A 151 -0.87 11.25 -11.62
C LEU A 151 0.08 11.02 -12.81
N TYR A 152 0.84 9.92 -12.79
CA TYR A 152 1.79 9.61 -13.85
C TYR A 152 1.11 9.27 -15.19
N MET A 153 0.10 8.40 -15.15
CA MET A 153 -0.54 7.90 -16.36
C MET A 153 -1.60 8.85 -16.92
N ASN A 154 -2.29 9.58 -16.06
CA ASN A 154 -3.48 10.33 -16.45
C ASN A 154 -3.44 11.82 -16.08
N GLY A 155 -2.38 12.30 -15.42
CA GLY A 155 -2.29 13.70 -14.99
C GLY A 155 -3.43 14.11 -14.06
N ARG A 156 -3.83 13.23 -13.15
CA ARG A 156 -4.83 13.53 -12.14
C ARG A 156 -4.19 14.03 -10.85
N GLU A 157 -4.87 14.93 -10.16
CA GLU A 157 -4.44 15.41 -8.85
C GLU A 157 -4.28 14.23 -7.87
N PRO A 158 -3.16 14.14 -7.12
CA PRO A 158 -2.92 13.03 -6.20
C PRO A 158 -3.65 13.20 -4.86
N ASP A 159 -4.97 13.37 -4.91
CA ASP A 159 -5.86 13.42 -3.75
C ASP A 159 -6.16 12.00 -3.26
N LEU A 160 -5.52 11.62 -2.14
CA LEU A 160 -5.65 10.28 -1.57
C LEU A 160 -7.08 9.91 -1.16
N THR A 161 -7.97 10.90 -0.96
CA THR A 161 -9.35 10.64 -0.55
C THR A 161 -10.18 10.00 -1.66
N GLN A 162 -9.77 10.17 -2.91
CA GLN A 162 -10.44 9.62 -4.08
C GLN A 162 -10.13 8.13 -4.31
N TYR A 163 -9.08 7.60 -3.68
CA TYR A 163 -8.57 6.24 -3.89
C TYR A 163 -8.85 5.29 -2.72
N ARG A 164 -9.98 5.49 -2.05
CA ARG A 164 -10.37 4.61 -0.95
C ARG A 164 -10.74 3.22 -1.45
N ILE A 165 -10.26 2.20 -0.75
CA ILE A 165 -10.60 0.81 -1.02
C ILE A 165 -12.11 0.62 -0.84
N ASN A 166 -12.75 0.02 -1.83
CA ASN A 166 -14.13 -0.44 -1.69
C ASN A 166 -14.17 -1.75 -0.88
N LYS A 167 -14.25 -1.63 0.44
CA LYS A 167 -14.28 -2.77 1.37
C LYS A 167 -15.34 -3.79 0.99
N LYS A 168 -16.51 -3.33 0.55
CA LYS A 168 -17.63 -4.21 0.18
C LYS A 168 -17.29 -5.16 -0.98
N PHE A 169 -16.39 -4.75 -1.88
CA PHE A 169 -15.91 -5.63 -2.94
C PHE A 169 -15.14 -6.83 -2.36
N TYR A 170 -14.22 -6.57 -1.43
CA TYR A 170 -13.41 -7.62 -0.80
C TYR A 170 -14.24 -8.50 0.13
N GLU A 171 -15.21 -7.94 0.85
CA GLU A 171 -16.15 -8.69 1.68
C GLU A 171 -16.99 -9.66 0.84
N ASN A 172 -17.53 -9.21 -0.28
CA ASN A 172 -18.27 -10.06 -1.21
C ASN A 172 -17.40 -11.17 -1.81
N ASP A 173 -16.16 -10.87 -2.20
CA ASP A 173 -15.24 -11.87 -2.75
C ASP A 173 -14.87 -12.92 -1.70
N TYR A 174 -14.59 -12.48 -0.47
CA TYR A 174 -14.38 -13.38 0.66
C TYR A 174 -15.59 -14.26 0.94
N ASP A 175 -16.79 -13.71 0.97
CA ASP A 175 -18.02 -14.46 1.21
C ASP A 175 -18.28 -15.49 0.10
N ASN A 176 -18.04 -15.14 -1.15
CA ASN A 176 -18.13 -16.04 -2.28
C ASN A 176 -17.14 -17.21 -2.18
N LEU A 177 -15.88 -16.91 -1.80
CA LEU A 177 -14.86 -17.93 -1.57
C LEU A 177 -15.27 -18.88 -0.43
N MET A 178 -15.75 -18.33 0.68
CA MET A 178 -16.17 -19.11 1.84
C MET A 178 -17.39 -19.99 1.54
N GLN A 179 -18.33 -19.49 0.74
CA GLN A 179 -19.49 -20.29 0.31
C GLN A 179 -19.08 -21.48 -0.57
N LYS A 180 -18.14 -21.28 -1.48
CA LYS A 180 -17.63 -22.38 -2.32
C LYS A 180 -16.92 -23.46 -1.49
N ILE A 181 -16.02 -23.05 -0.59
CA ILE A 181 -15.31 -23.99 0.29
C ILE A 181 -16.29 -24.78 1.17
N ILE A 182 -17.36 -24.14 1.66
CA ILE A 182 -18.35 -24.81 2.53
C ILE A 182 -19.27 -25.71 1.72
N GLY A 183 -19.66 -25.30 0.51
CA GLY A 183 -20.49 -26.10 -0.38
C GLY A 183 -19.83 -27.41 -0.82
N GLU A 184 -18.51 -27.42 -1.02
CA GLU A 184 -17.74 -28.60 -1.38
C GLU A 184 -17.51 -29.58 -0.20
N ILE A 185 -17.59 -29.10 1.05
CA ILE A 185 -17.43 -29.94 2.26
C ILE A 185 -18.76 -30.62 2.67
N SER A 186 -19.87 -30.23 2.08
CA SER A 186 -21.22 -30.71 2.44
C SER A 186 -21.70 -31.90 1.58
N ILE A 187 -20.80 -32.54 0.82
CA ILE A 187 -21.00 -33.80 0.09
C ILE A 187 -20.25 -34.92 0.80
#